data_9ed9b332e7f9f10d646d4713364b4ce3
#
_entry.id   9ed9b332e7f9f10d646d4713364b4ce3
#
_cell.length_a   1.000
_cell.length_b   1.000
_cell.length_c   1.000
_cell.angle_alpha   90.00
_cell.angle_beta   90.00
_cell.angle_gamma   90.00
#
_symmetry.space_group_name_H-M   'P 1'
#
loop_
_entity.id
_entity.type
_entity.pdbx_description
1 polymer ?
#
loop_
_entity_poly.entity_id
_entity_poly.type
_entity_poly.pdbx_seq_one_letter_code
_entity_poly.pdbx_strand_id
1 'polypeptide(L)'
;MPQPSPPQYTVYRVRRGLLGRRKNSDGGVPAPKPSRRGLRDRGLTPGRLFKWLLLAVLGWLALSLVVFLVSAQIQAFQVGGDVGDAVGGGGFPPIGATTILVLGSDQRSEDNAEPGSTSEEGPSRADTIMLLRVGGGQNQRLSIARDTRVDIPGRGRQQINAALAIGGPTLAARTVEDYLGIDVNHVMLAGFDNFPPLIDAMGGLTYEGACVVGRVNGGYANGGVTVRVPAGEPTQLNGEQALALARTRKNECRPNETDLSRARRQQKIIGAVKDGVFSPRAFPRLPLIAWQGPRAVRSDMSGPTLLGAFAGLAVTPSPEPDVLGTPSGEVPEEARAAAVDRLLGR
;
A
#
# COMPACT_ATOMS: atom_id res chain seq x y z
N MET A 1 40.67 55.25 67.62
CA MET A 1 39.67 54.55 66.87
C MET A 1 39.67 53.09 67.40
N PRO A 2 38.61 52.58 67.96
CA PRO A 2 38.59 51.24 68.53
C PRO A 2 38.32 50.27 67.40
N GLN A 3 39.01 49.10 67.40
CA GLN A 3 38.84 48.01 66.47
C GLN A 3 37.54 47.25 66.75
N PRO A 4 36.85 46.73 65.74
CA PRO A 4 35.66 45.93 65.90
C PRO A 4 36.04 44.51 66.36
N SER A 5 35.31 44.01 67.37
CA SER A 5 35.42 42.67 67.88
C SER A 5 34.94 41.61 66.89
N PRO A 6 35.58 40.42 66.88
CA PRO A 6 35.22 39.36 65.95
C PRO A 6 33.85 38.70 66.28
N PRO A 7 33.14 38.19 65.33
CA PRO A 7 31.83 37.59 65.57
C PRO A 7 31.95 36.27 66.33
N GLN A 8 31.15 36.12 67.35
CA GLN A 8 31.02 34.90 68.16
C GLN A 8 30.10 33.91 67.41
N TYR A 9 30.65 32.77 67.01
CA TYR A 9 29.86 31.67 66.52
C TYR A 9 29.85 30.52 67.51
N THR A 10 28.68 29.95 67.69
CA THR A 10 28.48 28.81 68.62
C THR A 10 28.64 27.50 67.80
N VAL A 11 29.66 26.70 68.11
CA VAL A 11 29.90 25.41 67.55
C VAL A 11 29.08 24.35 68.26
N TYR A 12 28.09 23.77 67.56
CA TYR A 12 27.35 22.64 68.03
C TYR A 12 28.06 21.32 67.73
N ARG A 13 28.60 20.70 68.78
CA ARG A 13 29.23 19.37 68.72
C ARG A 13 28.16 18.31 68.85
N VAL A 14 27.83 17.60 67.76
CA VAL A 14 26.94 16.43 67.85
C VAL A 14 27.72 15.25 68.41
N ARG A 15 27.43 14.88 69.66
CA ARG A 15 27.91 13.61 70.22
C ARG A 15 27.04 12.47 69.75
N ARG A 16 27.66 11.55 69.00
CA ARG A 16 27.11 10.21 68.75
C ARG A 16 27.16 9.43 70.06
N GLY A 17 26.00 9.19 70.70
CA GLY A 17 25.86 8.30 71.84
C GLY A 17 25.24 6.98 71.38
N LEU A 18 26.01 5.92 71.49
CA LEU A 18 25.53 4.54 71.43
C LEU A 18 24.89 4.22 72.85
N LEU A 19 23.69 3.60 72.79
CA LEU A 19 23.06 2.79 73.79
C LEU A 19 22.84 3.46 75.20
N GLY A 20 21.57 3.73 75.51
CA GLY A 20 21.15 4.09 76.84
C GLY A 20 19.64 4.17 76.99
N ARG A 21 19.01 3.08 77.33
CA ARG A 21 17.63 2.94 77.83
C ARG A 21 17.43 3.78 79.10
N ARG A 22 16.61 4.84 79.05
CA ARG A 22 16.05 5.43 80.28
C ARG A 22 14.59 5.84 80.07
N LYS A 23 13.77 5.20 80.85
CA LYS A 23 12.43 5.61 81.20
C LYS A 23 12.50 6.96 81.95
N ASN A 24 11.75 7.96 81.48
CA ASN A 24 11.15 8.91 82.40
C ASN A 24 9.92 9.57 81.72
N SER A 25 8.87 9.50 82.47
CA SER A 25 7.66 10.27 82.40
C SER A 25 7.97 11.75 82.63
N ASP A 26 7.55 12.61 81.68
CA ASP A 26 7.00 13.92 82.05
C ASP A 26 6.42 14.58 80.74
N GLY A 27 5.30 15.26 81.00
CA GLY A 27 4.40 15.82 79.96
C GLY A 27 5.04 16.86 79.06
N GLY A 28 5.43 16.45 77.93
CA GLY A 28 5.87 17.31 76.80
C GLY A 28 4.85 17.27 75.65
N VAL A 29 4.39 18.43 75.29
CA VAL A 29 3.51 18.63 74.10
C VAL A 29 4.08 17.86 72.90
N PRO A 30 3.32 16.97 72.25
CA PRO A 30 3.84 16.20 71.11
C PRO A 30 4.13 17.15 69.97
N ALA A 31 5.38 17.17 69.55
CA ALA A 31 5.78 17.86 68.32
C ALA A 31 4.93 17.36 67.18
N PRO A 32 4.46 18.26 66.28
CA PRO A 32 3.68 17.84 65.06
C PRO A 32 4.53 16.90 64.26
N LYS A 33 4.06 15.66 64.12
CA LYS A 33 4.67 14.69 63.14
C LYS A 33 4.73 15.33 61.78
N PRO A 34 5.89 15.36 61.11
CA PRO A 34 5.92 15.82 59.75
C PRO A 34 4.91 14.99 58.96
N SER A 35 3.88 15.65 58.44
CA SER A 35 2.96 15.03 57.50
C SER A 35 3.82 14.54 56.35
N ARG A 36 4.09 13.25 56.29
CA ARG A 36 4.49 12.61 55.03
C ARG A 36 3.34 12.91 54.09
N ARG A 37 3.44 14.04 53.35
CA ARG A 37 2.75 14.19 52.09
C ARG A 37 3.25 13.02 51.29
N GLY A 38 2.52 11.90 51.38
CA GLY A 38 2.72 10.77 50.49
C GLY A 38 2.69 11.35 49.11
N LEU A 39 3.77 11.17 48.37
CA LEU A 39 3.69 11.09 46.97
C LEU A 39 2.52 10.13 46.73
N ARG A 40 1.32 10.68 46.51
CA ARG A 40 0.18 9.90 46.06
C ARG A 40 0.71 9.17 44.84
N ASP A 41 1.01 7.89 45.00
CA ASP A 41 1.14 6.96 43.91
C ASP A 41 -0.07 7.22 43.03
N ARG A 42 0.14 7.97 41.95
CA ARG A 42 -0.83 8.10 40.87
C ARG A 42 -0.83 6.77 40.17
N GLY A 43 -1.22 5.72 40.89
CA GLY A 43 -1.44 4.39 40.35
C GLY A 43 -2.31 4.55 39.11
N LEU A 44 -1.80 4.09 37.98
CA LEU A 44 -2.52 4.05 36.75
C LEU A 44 -3.77 3.20 37.00
N THR A 45 -4.90 3.85 37.24
CA THR A 45 -6.17 3.13 37.35
C THR A 45 -6.45 2.44 36.02
N PRO A 46 -7.01 1.21 36.00
CA PRO A 46 -7.30 0.47 34.74
C PRO A 46 -8.02 1.32 33.69
N GLY A 47 -8.95 2.19 34.08
CA GLY A 47 -9.63 3.11 33.22
C GLY A 47 -8.74 4.19 32.57
N ARG A 48 -7.70 4.66 33.31
CA ARG A 48 -6.72 5.59 32.75
C ARG A 48 -5.80 4.90 31.76
N LEU A 49 -5.37 3.68 32.04
CA LEU A 49 -4.57 2.86 31.14
C LEU A 49 -5.33 2.60 29.84
N PHE A 50 -6.59 2.20 29.93
CA PHE A 50 -7.45 2.00 28.77
C PHE A 50 -7.60 3.29 27.94
N LYS A 51 -7.85 4.44 28.58
CA LYS A 51 -7.93 5.74 27.91
C LYS A 51 -6.63 6.08 27.16
N TRP A 52 -5.48 5.91 27.80
CA TRP A 52 -4.19 6.19 27.16
C TRP A 52 -3.88 5.23 26.01
N LEU A 53 -4.23 3.94 26.16
CA LEU A 53 -4.11 2.96 25.08
C LEU A 53 -5.00 3.34 23.88
N LEU A 54 -6.26 3.70 24.14
CA LEU A 54 -7.18 4.14 23.10
C LEU A 54 -6.65 5.38 22.37
N LEU A 55 -6.17 6.38 23.11
CA LEU A 55 -5.58 7.58 22.50
C LEU A 55 -4.31 7.26 21.69
N ALA A 56 -3.49 6.32 22.16
CA ALA A 56 -2.30 5.88 21.42
C ALA A 56 -2.70 5.18 20.09
N VAL A 57 -3.71 4.31 20.12
CA VAL A 57 -4.23 3.65 18.91
C VAL A 57 -4.83 4.66 17.96
N LEU A 58 -5.65 5.60 18.43
CA LEU A 58 -6.23 6.65 17.59
C LEU A 58 -5.15 7.56 17.01
N GLY A 59 -4.15 7.93 17.79
CA GLY A 59 -3.00 8.71 17.31
C GLY A 59 -2.20 7.98 16.24
N TRP A 60 -2.01 6.66 16.42
CA TRP A 60 -1.33 5.81 15.44
C TRP A 60 -2.09 5.70 14.12
N LEU A 61 -3.41 5.52 14.18
CA LEU A 61 -4.28 5.51 13.00
C LEU A 61 -4.31 6.87 12.30
N ALA A 62 -4.40 7.96 13.07
CA ALA A 62 -4.35 9.32 12.53
C ALA A 62 -3.02 9.61 11.83
N LEU A 63 -1.89 9.21 12.44
CA LEU A 63 -0.57 9.32 11.84
C LEU A 63 -0.50 8.54 10.52
N SER A 64 -0.99 7.28 10.52
CA SER A 64 -1.00 6.44 9.31
C SER A 64 -1.85 7.07 8.21
N LEU A 65 -3.01 7.64 8.55
CA LEU A 65 -3.87 8.35 7.61
C LEU A 65 -3.18 9.57 7.02
N VAL A 66 -2.55 10.40 7.85
CA VAL A 66 -1.80 11.60 7.37
C VAL A 66 -0.67 11.18 6.43
N VAL A 67 0.11 10.15 6.80
CA VAL A 67 1.19 9.62 5.96
C VAL A 67 0.66 9.11 4.62
N PHE A 68 -0.46 8.41 4.62
CA PHE A 68 -1.12 7.96 3.39
C PHE A 68 -1.53 9.13 2.51
N LEU A 69 -2.23 10.13 3.07
CA LEU A 69 -2.71 11.30 2.33
C LEU A 69 -1.55 12.11 1.72
N VAL A 70 -0.47 12.30 2.48
CA VAL A 70 0.73 12.98 1.99
C VAL A 70 1.39 12.18 0.86
N SER A 71 1.58 10.87 1.04
CA SER A 71 2.16 10.00 0.01
C SER A 71 1.31 10.01 -1.26
N ALA A 72 -0.01 9.85 -1.13
CA ALA A 72 -0.93 9.87 -2.27
C ALA A 72 -0.93 11.22 -3.00
N GLN A 73 -0.88 12.33 -2.25
CA GLN A 73 -0.84 13.67 -2.84
C GLN A 73 0.45 13.90 -3.64
N ILE A 74 1.59 13.40 -3.15
CA ILE A 74 2.86 13.46 -3.90
C ILE A 74 2.74 12.69 -5.22
N GLN A 75 2.12 11.49 -5.21
CA GLN A 75 1.92 10.70 -6.44
C GLN A 75 0.95 11.39 -7.40
N ALA A 76 -0.14 11.98 -6.89
CA ALA A 76 -1.09 12.73 -7.69
C ALA A 76 -0.44 13.90 -8.45
N PHE A 77 0.48 14.63 -7.82
CA PHE A 77 1.24 15.69 -8.49
C PHE A 77 2.19 15.17 -9.57
N GLN A 78 2.73 13.97 -9.41
CA GLN A 78 3.66 13.38 -10.39
C GLN A 78 2.94 12.85 -11.64
N VAL A 79 1.71 12.37 -11.49
CA VAL A 79 0.91 11.77 -12.59
C VAL A 79 -0.09 12.77 -13.17
N GLY A 80 -0.64 13.64 -12.33
CA GLY A 80 -1.76 14.52 -12.68
C GLY A 80 -1.45 15.57 -13.74
N GLY A 81 -0.16 16.00 -13.89
CA GLY A 81 0.22 16.98 -14.91
C GLY A 81 0.01 16.50 -16.35
N ASP A 82 0.11 15.18 -16.56
CA ASP A 82 0.00 14.59 -17.90
C ASP A 82 -1.43 14.07 -18.20
N VAL A 83 -2.25 13.86 -17.18
CA VAL A 83 -3.55 13.16 -17.28
C VAL A 83 -4.74 14.07 -16.96
N GLY A 84 -4.55 15.09 -16.12
CA GLY A 84 -5.62 15.88 -15.52
C GLY A 84 -6.59 16.55 -16.51
N ASP A 85 -6.11 16.90 -17.72
CA ASP A 85 -6.94 17.52 -18.76
C ASP A 85 -7.68 16.48 -19.63
N ALA A 86 -7.32 15.19 -19.50
CA ALA A 86 -7.89 14.10 -20.31
C ALA A 86 -8.93 13.28 -19.54
N VAL A 87 -8.99 13.39 -18.22
CA VAL A 87 -9.88 12.61 -17.35
C VAL A 87 -10.58 13.54 -16.37
N GLY A 88 -11.81 13.28 -16.05
CA GLY A 88 -12.53 14.13 -15.09
C GLY A 88 -13.98 13.74 -14.85
N GLY A 89 -14.60 14.40 -13.87
CA GLY A 89 -16.04 14.35 -13.65
C GLY A 89 -16.57 13.10 -12.94
N GLY A 90 -15.73 12.31 -12.26
CA GLY A 90 -16.16 11.15 -11.48
C GLY A 90 -16.81 11.49 -10.15
N GLY A 91 -17.61 10.56 -9.64
CA GLY A 91 -18.12 10.62 -8.27
C GLY A 91 -17.01 10.44 -7.24
N PHE A 92 -17.21 10.96 -6.03
CA PHE A 92 -16.27 10.74 -4.93
C PHE A 92 -16.53 9.38 -4.28
N PRO A 93 -15.64 8.37 -4.46
CA PRO A 93 -15.79 7.09 -3.79
C PRO A 93 -15.59 7.23 -2.26
N PRO A 94 -16.26 6.42 -1.44
CA PRO A 94 -17.16 5.31 -1.78
C PRO A 94 -18.62 5.73 -2.08
N ILE A 95 -18.95 7.03 -1.96
CA ILE A 95 -20.33 7.53 -2.05
C ILE A 95 -20.81 7.55 -3.50
N GLY A 96 -20.03 8.13 -4.40
CA GLY A 96 -20.29 8.20 -5.84
C GLY A 96 -19.45 7.20 -6.62
N ALA A 97 -19.98 6.67 -7.71
CA ALA A 97 -19.25 5.78 -8.59
C ALA A 97 -18.21 6.56 -9.41
N THR A 98 -17.01 6.00 -9.52
CA THR A 98 -15.93 6.51 -10.37
C THR A 98 -15.35 5.38 -11.21
N THR A 99 -14.94 5.70 -12.44
CA THR A 99 -14.32 4.78 -13.38
C THR A 99 -12.81 5.04 -13.41
N ILE A 100 -12.02 4.04 -13.05
CA ILE A 100 -10.57 4.12 -12.95
C ILE A 100 -9.96 3.21 -14.02
N LEU A 101 -9.15 3.77 -14.91
CA LEU A 101 -8.35 2.99 -15.85
C LEU A 101 -7.06 2.55 -15.18
N VAL A 102 -6.89 1.25 -15.01
CA VAL A 102 -5.66 0.64 -14.49
C VAL A 102 -4.82 0.15 -15.65
N LEU A 103 -3.62 0.69 -15.77
CA LEU A 103 -2.62 0.32 -16.74
C LEU A 103 -1.45 -0.36 -16.03
N GLY A 104 -1.26 -1.64 -16.28
CA GLY A 104 -0.12 -2.39 -15.80
C GLY A 104 0.96 -2.44 -16.87
N SER A 105 2.15 -1.99 -16.53
CA SER A 105 3.31 -1.99 -17.41
C SER A 105 4.44 -2.77 -16.78
N ASP A 106 5.13 -3.57 -17.59
CA ASP A 106 6.37 -4.24 -17.18
C ASP A 106 7.61 -3.37 -17.43
N GLN A 107 7.42 -2.04 -17.50
CA GLN A 107 8.54 -1.11 -17.67
C GLN A 107 9.65 -1.46 -16.70
N ARG A 108 10.80 -1.75 -17.24
CA ARG A 108 12.02 -2.00 -16.49
C ARG A 108 12.68 -0.65 -16.25
N SER A 109 12.89 -0.27 -15.01
CA SER A 109 13.85 0.79 -14.70
C SER A 109 15.24 0.32 -15.10
N GLU A 110 16.13 1.23 -15.44
CA GLU A 110 17.53 0.92 -15.80
C GLU A 110 18.21 0.03 -14.75
N ASP A 111 17.82 0.15 -13.48
CA ASP A 111 18.34 -0.64 -12.36
C ASP A 111 17.88 -2.12 -12.36
N ASN A 112 16.89 -2.50 -13.19
CA ASN A 112 16.33 -3.85 -13.28
C ASN A 112 16.46 -4.48 -14.68
N ALA A 113 17.34 -3.98 -15.51
CA ALA A 113 17.65 -4.55 -16.82
C ALA A 113 18.30 -5.95 -16.65
N GLU A 114 17.76 -6.97 -17.33
CA GLU A 114 18.39 -8.29 -17.35
C GLU A 114 19.77 -8.20 -18.06
N PRO A 115 20.85 -8.76 -17.50
CA PRO A 115 22.12 -8.86 -18.19
C PRO A 115 21.93 -9.59 -19.52
N GLY A 116 22.22 -8.91 -20.64
CA GLY A 116 22.06 -9.46 -22.00
C GLY A 116 20.70 -9.21 -22.65
N SER A 117 19.76 -8.54 -22.00
CA SER A 117 18.66 -7.91 -22.71
C SER A 117 19.21 -6.68 -23.40
N THR A 118 19.24 -6.67 -24.75
CA THR A 118 19.31 -5.41 -25.46
C THR A 118 18.10 -4.63 -24.98
N SER A 119 18.35 -3.59 -24.18
CA SER A 119 17.35 -2.57 -23.87
C SER A 119 17.04 -1.90 -25.20
N GLU A 120 16.10 -2.49 -25.95
CA GLU A 120 15.36 -1.69 -26.89
C GLU A 120 14.63 -0.68 -26.01
N GLU A 121 15.17 0.52 -25.93
CA GLU A 121 14.57 1.72 -25.38
C GLU A 121 13.27 2.03 -26.14
N GLY A 122 12.29 1.14 -26.00
CA GLY A 122 10.95 1.35 -26.48
C GLY A 122 10.07 1.79 -25.33
N PRO A 123 9.20 2.79 -25.54
CA PRO A 123 8.24 3.17 -24.53
C PRO A 123 7.42 1.95 -24.11
N SER A 124 7.23 1.81 -22.80
CA SER A 124 6.58 0.66 -22.17
C SER A 124 5.15 0.47 -22.65
N ARG A 125 4.84 -0.74 -23.15
CA ARG A 125 3.47 -1.12 -23.53
C ARG A 125 2.68 -1.55 -22.30
N ALA A 126 1.36 -1.34 -22.34
CA ALA A 126 0.46 -1.83 -21.31
C ALA A 126 0.21 -3.33 -21.47
N ASP A 127 0.72 -4.15 -20.57
CA ASP A 127 0.41 -5.59 -20.54
C ASP A 127 -0.93 -5.89 -19.88
N THR A 128 -1.39 -5.00 -19.02
CA THR A 128 -2.71 -5.06 -18.37
C THR A 128 -3.45 -3.75 -18.63
N ILE A 129 -4.66 -3.87 -19.15
CA ILE A 129 -5.57 -2.75 -19.36
C ILE A 129 -6.89 -3.15 -18.71
N MET A 130 -7.26 -2.48 -17.63
CA MET A 130 -8.46 -2.83 -16.86
C MET A 130 -9.19 -1.58 -16.41
N LEU A 131 -10.50 -1.59 -16.54
CA LEU A 131 -11.38 -0.59 -15.95
C LEU A 131 -11.93 -1.12 -14.64
N LEU A 132 -11.88 -0.27 -13.62
CA LEU A 132 -12.51 -0.48 -12.33
C LEU A 132 -13.61 0.57 -12.15
N ARG A 133 -14.83 0.13 -11.89
CA ARG A 133 -15.90 1.03 -11.47
C ARG A 133 -16.20 0.82 -10.00
N VAL A 134 -15.88 1.83 -9.19
CA VAL A 134 -15.88 1.72 -7.73
C VAL A 134 -16.67 2.85 -7.11
N GLY A 135 -17.41 2.56 -6.04
CA GLY A 135 -18.23 3.52 -5.32
C GLY A 135 -19.70 3.47 -5.70
N GLY A 136 -20.56 4.14 -4.91
CA GLY A 136 -22.02 4.08 -5.12
C GLY A 136 -22.61 2.66 -5.01
N GLY A 137 -21.97 1.78 -4.23
CA GLY A 137 -22.38 0.36 -4.12
C GLY A 137 -21.88 -0.53 -5.27
N GLN A 138 -21.12 0.01 -6.20
CA GLN A 138 -20.58 -0.71 -7.36
C GLN A 138 -19.11 -1.12 -7.13
N ASN A 139 -18.75 -2.30 -7.64
CA ASN A 139 -17.38 -2.78 -7.71
C ASN A 139 -17.26 -3.72 -8.92
N GLN A 140 -17.28 -3.14 -10.12
CA GLN A 140 -17.22 -3.87 -11.38
C GLN A 140 -15.83 -3.75 -12.00
N ARG A 141 -15.44 -4.78 -12.74
CA ARG A 141 -14.14 -4.86 -13.40
C ARG A 141 -14.31 -5.31 -14.84
N LEU A 142 -13.67 -4.59 -15.76
CA LEU A 142 -13.60 -4.95 -17.16
C LEU A 142 -12.13 -4.97 -17.60
N SER A 143 -11.61 -6.13 -17.94
CA SER A 143 -10.27 -6.28 -18.51
C SER A 143 -10.36 -6.25 -20.01
N ILE A 144 -9.50 -5.45 -20.66
CA ILE A 144 -9.38 -5.38 -22.11
C ILE A 144 -8.12 -6.14 -22.53
N ALA A 145 -8.26 -7.06 -23.47
CA ALA A 145 -7.12 -7.80 -23.99
C ALA A 145 -6.14 -6.83 -24.69
N ARG A 146 -4.85 -6.91 -24.33
CA ARG A 146 -3.81 -6.00 -24.83
C ARG A 146 -3.68 -5.95 -26.35
N ASP A 147 -4.03 -7.05 -27.03
CA ASP A 147 -3.92 -7.19 -28.48
C ASP A 147 -5.20 -6.73 -29.22
N THR A 148 -6.19 -6.18 -28.47
CA THR A 148 -7.42 -5.63 -29.07
C THR A 148 -7.09 -4.52 -30.04
N ARG A 149 -7.63 -4.60 -31.26
CA ARG A 149 -7.41 -3.62 -32.31
C ARG A 149 -8.40 -2.46 -32.19
N VAL A 150 -7.86 -1.27 -32.02
CA VAL A 150 -8.61 -0.03 -31.84
C VAL A 150 -8.04 1.10 -32.69
N ASP A 151 -8.81 2.13 -32.94
CA ASP A 151 -8.31 3.36 -33.53
C ASP A 151 -7.71 4.23 -32.42
N ILE A 152 -6.39 4.43 -32.47
CA ILE A 152 -5.68 5.31 -31.53
C ILE A 152 -5.74 6.74 -32.09
N PRO A 153 -6.22 7.74 -31.32
CA PRO A 153 -6.33 9.12 -31.77
C PRO A 153 -5.03 9.65 -32.39
N GLY A 154 -5.12 10.10 -33.65
CA GLY A 154 -3.98 10.63 -34.43
C GLY A 154 -2.95 9.59 -34.86
N ARG A 155 -3.19 8.28 -34.65
CA ARG A 155 -2.24 7.20 -34.98
C ARG A 155 -2.84 6.06 -35.80
N GLY A 156 -4.18 6.06 -36.01
CA GLY A 156 -4.88 5.04 -36.74
C GLY A 156 -5.00 3.71 -36.00
N ARG A 157 -5.42 2.67 -36.75
CA ARG A 157 -5.77 1.36 -36.15
C ARG A 157 -4.55 0.54 -35.76
N GLN A 158 -4.42 0.31 -34.43
CA GLN A 158 -3.31 -0.43 -33.83
C GLN A 158 -3.82 -1.28 -32.64
N GLN A 159 -2.92 -2.01 -32.01
CA GLN A 159 -3.22 -2.69 -30.72
C GLN A 159 -3.37 -1.65 -29.61
N ILE A 160 -4.37 -1.81 -28.74
CA ILE A 160 -4.69 -0.87 -27.69
C ILE A 160 -3.51 -0.63 -26.70
N ASN A 161 -2.67 -1.67 -26.49
CA ASN A 161 -1.51 -1.58 -25.61
C ASN A 161 -0.43 -0.59 -26.13
N ALA A 162 -0.43 -0.27 -27.42
CA ALA A 162 0.50 0.67 -28.01
C ALA A 162 0.19 2.13 -27.61
N ALA A 163 -1.04 2.43 -27.23
CA ALA A 163 -1.44 3.79 -26.85
C ALA A 163 -0.61 4.34 -25.69
N LEU A 164 -0.32 3.50 -24.67
CA LEU A 164 0.52 3.89 -23.54
C LEU A 164 1.95 4.23 -23.98
N ALA A 165 2.50 3.40 -24.88
CA ALA A 165 3.85 3.60 -25.42
C ALA A 165 3.97 4.84 -26.30
N ILE A 166 2.93 5.18 -27.05
CA ILE A 166 2.95 6.26 -28.05
C ILE A 166 2.73 7.63 -27.40
N GLY A 167 1.80 7.74 -26.45
CA GLY A 167 1.37 9.02 -25.90
C GLY A 167 1.06 8.99 -24.40
N GLY A 168 1.63 8.02 -23.69
CA GLY A 168 1.51 7.94 -22.24
C GLY A 168 0.08 7.62 -21.75
N PRO A 169 -0.15 7.83 -20.44
CA PRO A 169 -1.44 7.52 -19.81
C PRO A 169 -2.60 8.32 -20.41
N THR A 170 -2.36 9.55 -20.84
CA THR A 170 -3.34 10.44 -21.46
C THR A 170 -3.90 9.85 -22.76
N LEU A 171 -3.03 9.43 -23.65
CA LEU A 171 -3.47 8.84 -24.92
C LEU A 171 -4.13 7.48 -24.70
N ALA A 172 -3.65 6.69 -23.74
CA ALA A 172 -4.27 5.44 -23.37
C ALA A 172 -5.71 5.62 -22.83
N ALA A 173 -5.92 6.64 -21.95
CA ALA A 173 -7.25 6.96 -21.44
C ALA A 173 -8.19 7.37 -22.57
N ARG A 174 -7.81 8.34 -23.40
CA ARG A 174 -8.64 8.75 -24.57
C ARG A 174 -8.94 7.61 -25.52
N THR A 175 -7.96 6.74 -25.78
CA THR A 175 -8.16 5.57 -26.64
C THR A 175 -9.20 4.61 -26.06
N VAL A 176 -9.21 4.40 -24.74
CA VAL A 176 -10.19 3.55 -24.05
C VAL A 176 -11.56 4.22 -24.03
N GLU A 177 -11.64 5.53 -23.80
CA GLU A 177 -12.87 6.31 -23.83
C GLU A 177 -13.53 6.25 -25.21
N ASP A 178 -12.77 6.55 -26.27
CA ASP A 178 -13.26 6.50 -27.65
C ASP A 178 -13.70 5.09 -28.05
N TYR A 179 -12.95 4.07 -27.60
CA TYR A 179 -13.25 2.68 -27.91
C TYR A 179 -14.51 2.16 -27.22
N LEU A 180 -14.73 2.53 -25.96
CA LEU A 180 -15.86 2.02 -25.18
C LEU A 180 -17.07 2.97 -25.15
N GLY A 181 -16.90 4.24 -25.51
CA GLY A 181 -17.93 5.27 -25.42
C GLY A 181 -18.32 5.62 -23.97
N ILE A 182 -17.34 5.61 -23.05
CA ILE A 182 -17.53 5.93 -21.64
C ILE A 182 -16.45 6.90 -21.16
N ASP A 183 -16.74 7.65 -20.10
CA ASP A 183 -15.75 8.52 -19.47
C ASP A 183 -14.87 7.73 -18.51
N VAL A 184 -13.57 7.97 -18.58
CA VAL A 184 -12.57 7.56 -17.60
C VAL A 184 -12.34 8.74 -16.64
N ASN A 185 -12.53 8.52 -15.36
CA ASN A 185 -12.40 9.59 -14.37
C ASN A 185 -11.01 9.72 -13.78
N HIS A 186 -10.28 8.59 -13.69
CA HIS A 186 -8.93 8.52 -13.15
C HIS A 186 -8.10 7.48 -13.87
N VAL A 187 -6.77 7.67 -13.83
CA VAL A 187 -5.80 6.69 -14.31
C VAL A 187 -4.91 6.21 -13.16
N MET A 188 -4.66 4.92 -13.12
CA MET A 188 -3.77 4.27 -12.18
C MET A 188 -2.72 3.47 -12.95
N LEU A 189 -1.46 3.76 -12.69
CA LEU A 189 -0.32 3.06 -13.26
C LEU A 189 0.21 2.06 -12.21
N ALA A 190 0.03 0.78 -12.48
CA ALA A 190 0.61 -0.29 -11.69
C ALA A 190 1.98 -0.66 -12.26
N GLY A 191 3.03 -0.30 -11.57
CA GLY A 191 4.41 -0.64 -11.93
C GLY A 191 5.01 -1.65 -10.96
N PHE A 192 5.99 -2.42 -11.45
CA PHE A 192 6.66 -3.42 -10.62
C PHE A 192 7.73 -2.83 -9.68
N ASP A 193 8.21 -1.60 -9.94
CA ASP A 193 9.33 -1.00 -9.20
C ASP A 193 9.01 -0.72 -7.73
N ASN A 194 7.77 -0.34 -7.43
CA ASN A 194 7.35 -0.01 -6.07
C ASN A 194 6.60 -1.17 -5.36
N PHE A 195 6.44 -2.30 -6.04
CA PHE A 195 5.80 -3.48 -5.45
C PHE A 195 6.64 -4.13 -4.34
N PRO A 196 7.95 -4.39 -4.52
CA PRO A 196 8.79 -4.95 -3.46
C PRO A 196 8.81 -4.11 -2.18
N PRO A 197 9.03 -2.78 -2.21
CA PRO A 197 8.97 -1.94 -1.00
C PRO A 197 7.64 -2.00 -0.25
N LEU A 198 6.51 -2.14 -0.95
CA LEU A 198 5.21 -2.32 -0.30
C LEU A 198 5.14 -3.65 0.44
N ILE A 199 5.56 -4.74 -0.18
CA ILE A 199 5.58 -6.07 0.45
C ILE A 199 6.49 -6.08 1.67
N ASP A 200 7.68 -5.48 1.58
CA ASP A 200 8.61 -5.40 2.70
C ASP A 200 8.08 -4.52 3.84
N ALA A 201 7.38 -3.42 3.51
CA ALA A 201 6.70 -2.59 4.50
C ALA A 201 5.61 -3.37 5.26
N MET A 202 4.92 -4.31 4.60
CA MET A 202 3.95 -5.21 5.23
C MET A 202 4.63 -6.27 6.13
N GLY A 203 5.93 -6.51 5.96
CA GLY A 203 6.69 -7.57 6.63
C GLY A 203 6.74 -8.87 5.86
N GLY A 204 6.59 -8.76 4.54
CA GLY A 204 6.56 -9.88 3.62
C GLY A 204 5.14 -10.32 3.25
N LEU A 205 5.06 -11.23 2.30
CA LEU A 205 3.84 -11.80 1.77
C LEU A 205 3.77 -13.29 2.09
N THR A 206 2.67 -13.76 2.68
CA THR A 206 2.40 -15.19 2.82
C THR A 206 1.63 -15.65 1.59
N TYR A 207 2.23 -16.51 0.80
CA TYR A 207 1.61 -17.06 -0.40
C TYR A 207 1.45 -18.58 -0.28
N GLU A 208 0.26 -19.05 -0.64
CA GLU A 208 -0.05 -20.49 -0.74
C GLU A 208 -0.64 -20.77 -2.11
N GLY A 209 -0.05 -21.71 -2.86
CA GLY A 209 -0.48 -21.97 -4.22
C GLY A 209 0.07 -23.27 -4.79
N ALA A 210 0.02 -23.38 -6.10
CA ALA A 210 0.67 -24.47 -6.81
C ALA A 210 2.20 -24.36 -6.71
N CYS A 211 2.91 -25.46 -6.90
CA CYS A 211 4.37 -25.43 -6.95
C CYS A 211 4.90 -24.45 -7.98
N VAL A 212 5.79 -23.57 -7.54
CA VAL A 212 6.51 -22.63 -8.42
C VAL A 212 7.99 -22.64 -8.07
N VAL A 213 8.81 -22.90 -9.07
CA VAL A 213 10.26 -22.64 -9.04
C VAL A 213 10.58 -21.74 -10.22
N GLY A 214 10.89 -20.51 -9.95
CA GLY A 214 11.18 -19.50 -10.95
C GLY A 214 12.51 -18.81 -10.69
N ARG A 215 13.27 -18.56 -11.75
CA ARG A 215 14.50 -17.78 -11.72
C ARG A 215 14.30 -16.53 -12.53
N VAL A 216 14.49 -15.39 -11.90
CA VAL A 216 14.42 -14.08 -12.54
C VAL A 216 15.81 -13.48 -12.52
N ASN A 217 16.22 -12.88 -13.62
CA ASN A 217 17.58 -12.34 -13.83
C ASN A 217 18.69 -13.40 -13.58
N GLY A 218 18.48 -14.63 -14.08
CA GLY A 218 19.44 -15.72 -13.93
C GLY A 218 19.46 -16.43 -12.58
N GLY A 219 18.61 -16.04 -11.65
CA GLY A 219 18.56 -16.56 -10.27
C GLY A 219 19.74 -16.11 -9.42
N TYR A 220 19.82 -16.58 -8.18
CA TYR A 220 20.86 -16.19 -7.22
C TYR A 220 22.30 -16.40 -7.70
N ALA A 221 22.53 -17.41 -8.55
CA ALA A 221 23.86 -17.68 -9.08
C ALA A 221 24.40 -16.56 -9.98
N ASN A 222 23.53 -15.74 -10.55
CA ASN A 222 23.88 -14.66 -11.49
C ASN A 222 23.41 -13.28 -10.99
N GLY A 223 23.24 -13.12 -9.68
CA GLY A 223 22.81 -11.85 -9.09
C GLY A 223 21.31 -11.57 -9.17
N GLY A 224 20.52 -12.52 -9.70
CA GLY A 224 19.06 -12.43 -9.75
C GLY A 224 18.36 -13.09 -8.57
N VAL A 225 17.05 -13.26 -8.68
CA VAL A 225 16.20 -13.84 -7.63
C VAL A 225 15.69 -15.21 -8.03
N THR A 226 15.79 -16.16 -7.10
CA THR A 226 15.14 -17.47 -7.23
C THR A 226 13.99 -17.56 -6.24
N VAL A 227 12.77 -17.75 -6.74
CA VAL A 227 11.59 -18.00 -5.90
C VAL A 227 11.27 -19.49 -5.91
N ARG A 228 10.99 -20.03 -4.73
CA ARG A 228 10.56 -21.42 -4.54
C ARG A 228 9.34 -21.44 -3.64
N VAL A 229 8.25 -21.96 -4.17
CA VAL A 229 6.99 -22.15 -3.45
C VAL A 229 6.58 -23.63 -3.58
N PRO A 230 6.56 -24.38 -2.50
CA PRO A 230 5.99 -25.73 -2.49
C PRO A 230 4.49 -25.71 -2.76
N ALA A 231 3.94 -26.80 -3.29
CA ALA A 231 2.50 -26.89 -3.55
C ALA A 231 1.71 -27.00 -2.24
N GLY A 232 0.73 -26.11 -2.05
CA GLY A 232 -0.19 -26.15 -0.91
C GLY A 232 0.43 -25.80 0.45
N GLU A 233 1.66 -25.27 0.47
CA GLU A 233 2.31 -24.83 1.69
C GLU A 233 2.38 -23.31 1.76
N PRO A 234 2.00 -22.69 2.90
CA PRO A 234 2.17 -21.25 3.11
C PRO A 234 3.66 -20.88 3.11
N THR A 235 4.09 -20.09 2.13
CA THR A 235 5.47 -19.66 1.96
C THR A 235 5.57 -18.17 2.21
N GLN A 236 6.50 -17.76 3.10
CA GLN A 236 6.78 -16.36 3.37
C GLN A 236 7.75 -15.82 2.32
N LEU A 237 7.37 -14.76 1.63
CA LEU A 237 8.13 -14.12 0.58
C LEU A 237 8.46 -12.69 0.95
N ASN A 238 9.68 -12.24 0.68
CA ASN A 238 10.02 -10.82 0.69
C ASN A 238 9.55 -10.13 -0.60
N GLY A 239 9.76 -8.83 -0.70
CA GLY A 239 9.30 -8.05 -1.85
C GLY A 239 9.85 -8.52 -3.18
N GLU A 240 11.15 -8.79 -3.27
CA GLU A 240 11.80 -9.28 -4.49
C GLU A 240 11.32 -10.69 -4.88
N GLN A 241 11.15 -11.57 -3.91
CA GLN A 241 10.63 -12.91 -4.15
C GLN A 241 9.16 -12.87 -4.61
N ALA A 242 8.36 -12.00 -4.03
CA ALA A 242 6.96 -11.80 -4.44
C ALA A 242 6.88 -11.23 -5.88
N LEU A 243 7.76 -10.29 -6.22
CA LEU A 243 7.89 -9.78 -7.58
C LEU A 243 8.36 -10.88 -8.55
N ALA A 244 9.38 -11.65 -8.18
CA ALA A 244 9.86 -12.77 -8.98
C ALA A 244 8.76 -13.82 -9.20
N LEU A 245 7.96 -14.12 -8.17
CA LEU A 245 6.79 -15.02 -8.29
C LEU A 245 5.77 -14.47 -9.31
N ALA A 246 5.47 -13.17 -9.26
CA ALA A 246 4.53 -12.53 -10.19
C ALA A 246 5.04 -12.55 -11.64
N ARG A 247 6.35 -12.38 -11.85
CA ARG A 247 7.03 -12.31 -13.16
C ARG A 247 7.43 -13.66 -13.74
N THR A 248 7.43 -14.74 -12.96
CA THR A 248 7.85 -16.07 -13.43
C THR A 248 7.00 -16.51 -14.63
N ARG A 249 7.64 -16.63 -15.79
CA ARG A 249 7.05 -17.15 -17.05
C ARG A 249 7.42 -18.62 -17.25
N LYS A 250 8.63 -19.01 -16.89
CA LYS A 250 9.10 -20.41 -16.95
C LYS A 250 9.12 -20.97 -15.55
N ASN A 251 8.19 -21.87 -15.25
CA ASN A 251 8.08 -22.54 -13.98
C ASN A 251 8.77 -23.90 -14.07
N GLU A 252 9.93 -24.05 -13.43
CA GLU A 252 10.71 -25.31 -13.45
C GLU A 252 9.93 -26.48 -12.83
N CYS A 253 9.06 -26.20 -11.85
CA CYS A 253 8.20 -27.17 -11.20
C CYS A 253 7.05 -27.65 -12.11
N ARG A 254 6.61 -26.82 -13.04
CA ARG A 254 5.47 -27.07 -13.95
C ARG A 254 5.77 -26.51 -15.35
N PRO A 255 6.58 -27.20 -16.14
CA PRO A 255 7.03 -26.69 -17.44
C PRO A 255 5.88 -26.40 -18.42
N ASN A 256 4.74 -27.07 -18.26
CA ASN A 256 3.55 -26.91 -19.12
C ASN A 256 2.53 -25.92 -18.50
N GLU A 257 2.98 -24.98 -17.68
CA GLU A 257 2.11 -23.95 -17.13
C GLU A 257 1.54 -23.05 -18.24
N THR A 258 0.21 -22.85 -18.22
CA THR A 258 -0.49 -22.03 -19.18
C THR A 258 -0.60 -20.57 -18.72
N ASP A 259 -0.92 -19.65 -19.63
CA ASP A 259 -1.18 -18.25 -19.28
C ASP A 259 -2.34 -18.10 -18.29
N LEU A 260 -3.33 -19.00 -18.35
CA LEU A 260 -4.43 -19.03 -17.38
C LEU A 260 -3.94 -19.35 -15.97
N SER A 261 -3.01 -20.30 -15.82
CA SER A 261 -2.44 -20.62 -14.50
C SER A 261 -1.58 -19.46 -13.95
N ARG A 262 -0.89 -18.73 -14.83
CA ARG A 262 -0.16 -17.51 -14.49
C ARG A 262 -1.11 -16.41 -14.01
N ALA A 263 -2.20 -16.18 -14.72
CA ALA A 263 -3.21 -15.20 -14.31
C ALA A 263 -3.82 -15.53 -12.93
N ARG A 264 -4.15 -16.81 -12.68
CA ARG A 264 -4.61 -17.27 -11.37
C ARG A 264 -3.58 -17.05 -10.27
N ARG A 265 -2.29 -17.26 -10.55
CA ARG A 265 -1.19 -16.98 -9.62
C ARG A 265 -1.13 -15.49 -9.27
N GLN A 266 -1.22 -14.61 -10.27
CA GLN A 266 -1.24 -13.17 -10.05
C GLN A 266 -2.44 -12.73 -9.22
N GLN A 267 -3.63 -13.27 -9.47
CA GLN A 267 -4.83 -13.01 -8.65
C GLN A 267 -4.63 -13.45 -7.19
N LYS A 268 -4.00 -14.62 -6.96
CA LYS A 268 -3.67 -15.08 -5.61
C LYS A 268 -2.67 -14.17 -4.90
N ILE A 269 -1.69 -13.63 -5.62
CA ILE A 269 -0.75 -12.64 -5.06
C ILE A 269 -1.50 -11.39 -4.61
N ILE A 270 -2.42 -10.87 -5.42
CA ILE A 270 -3.25 -9.70 -5.07
C ILE A 270 -4.11 -10.01 -3.84
N GLY A 271 -4.72 -11.20 -3.77
CA GLY A 271 -5.44 -11.65 -2.59
C GLY A 271 -4.57 -11.69 -1.35
N ALA A 272 -3.38 -12.28 -1.44
CA ALA A 272 -2.43 -12.36 -0.33
C ALA A 272 -1.93 -10.97 0.14
N VAL A 273 -1.74 -10.01 -0.78
CA VAL A 273 -1.46 -8.61 -0.43
C VAL A 273 -2.60 -8.01 0.36
N LYS A 274 -3.84 -8.17 -0.10
CA LYS A 274 -5.03 -7.71 0.62
C LYS A 274 -5.08 -8.29 2.04
N ASP A 275 -4.97 -9.61 2.17
CA ASP A 275 -5.01 -10.29 3.47
C ASP A 275 -3.86 -9.85 4.38
N GLY A 276 -2.68 -9.62 3.80
CA GLY A 276 -1.51 -9.12 4.50
C GLY A 276 -1.73 -7.73 5.10
N VAL A 277 -2.29 -6.79 4.32
CA VAL A 277 -2.61 -5.42 4.77
C VAL A 277 -3.60 -5.42 5.92
N PHE A 278 -4.61 -6.28 5.89
CA PHE A 278 -5.63 -6.39 6.94
C PHE A 278 -5.24 -7.32 8.09
N SER A 279 -4.04 -7.87 8.08
CA SER A 279 -3.57 -8.75 9.15
C SER A 279 -3.22 -7.97 10.42
N PRO A 280 -3.37 -8.56 11.63
CA PRO A 280 -2.91 -7.94 12.87
C PRO A 280 -1.40 -7.62 12.87
N ARG A 281 -0.60 -8.34 12.08
CA ARG A 281 0.85 -8.10 11.93
C ARG A 281 1.16 -6.81 11.19
N ALA A 282 0.25 -6.33 10.34
CA ALA A 282 0.38 -5.06 9.62
C ALA A 282 0.16 -3.86 10.54
N PHE A 283 -0.61 -3.99 11.63
CA PHE A 283 -0.97 -2.87 12.51
C PHE A 283 0.23 -2.05 13.00
N PRO A 284 1.32 -2.64 13.54
CA PRO A 284 2.50 -1.85 13.94
C PRO A 284 3.22 -1.17 12.76
N ARG A 285 2.97 -1.63 11.54
CA ARG A 285 3.62 -1.18 10.31
C ARG A 285 2.75 -0.27 9.45
N LEU A 286 1.53 0.05 9.92
CA LEU A 286 0.57 0.86 9.17
C LEU A 286 1.14 2.16 8.58
N PRO A 287 1.97 2.96 9.26
CA PRO A 287 2.54 4.15 8.64
C PRO A 287 3.47 3.84 7.47
N LEU A 288 4.22 2.73 7.52
CA LEU A 288 5.10 2.30 6.42
C LEU A 288 4.27 1.82 5.23
N ILE A 289 3.24 1.02 5.48
CA ILE A 289 2.28 0.56 4.47
C ILE A 289 1.56 1.76 3.85
N ALA A 290 1.12 2.71 4.68
CA ALA A 290 0.47 3.93 4.25
C ALA A 290 1.36 4.81 3.37
N TRP A 291 2.67 4.80 3.61
CA TRP A 291 3.66 5.49 2.79
C TRP A 291 3.90 4.79 1.45
N GLN A 292 4.02 3.45 1.46
CA GLN A 292 4.37 2.67 0.27
C GLN A 292 3.16 2.33 -0.62
N GLY A 293 1.95 2.23 -0.04
CA GLY A 293 0.75 1.87 -0.78
C GLY A 293 0.45 2.78 -1.97
N PRO A 294 0.33 4.11 -1.81
CA PRO A 294 0.11 5.03 -2.92
C PRO A 294 1.26 5.03 -3.94
N ARG A 295 2.48 4.72 -3.51
CA ARG A 295 3.65 4.63 -4.39
C ARG A 295 3.65 3.40 -5.27
N ALA A 296 3.11 2.29 -4.78
CA ALA A 296 2.97 1.06 -5.55
C ALA A 296 1.96 1.21 -6.69
N VAL A 297 1.00 2.13 -6.54
CA VAL A 297 -0.01 2.46 -7.55
C VAL A 297 0.03 3.97 -7.82
N ARG A 298 0.81 4.37 -8.82
CA ARG A 298 0.89 5.77 -9.23
C ARG A 298 -0.43 6.19 -9.86
N SER A 299 -1.05 7.26 -9.36
CA SER A 299 -2.38 7.70 -9.82
C SER A 299 -2.49 9.23 -9.77
N ASP A 300 -3.35 9.77 -10.63
CA ASP A 300 -3.79 11.16 -10.62
C ASP A 300 -4.75 11.50 -9.48
N MET A 301 -5.28 10.45 -8.80
CA MET A 301 -6.25 10.63 -7.72
C MET A 301 -5.67 11.39 -6.52
N SER A 302 -6.45 12.34 -5.99
CA SER A 302 -6.15 12.94 -4.70
C SER A 302 -6.12 11.90 -3.57
N GLY A 303 -5.41 12.19 -2.48
CA GLY A 303 -5.32 11.27 -1.35
C GLY A 303 -6.67 10.78 -0.82
N PRO A 304 -7.67 11.66 -0.57
CA PRO A 304 -9.01 11.25 -0.16
C PRO A 304 -9.73 10.38 -1.19
N THR A 305 -9.61 10.69 -2.49
CA THR A 305 -10.22 9.92 -3.58
C THR A 305 -9.63 8.52 -3.67
N LEU A 306 -8.30 8.40 -3.60
CA LEU A 306 -7.60 7.12 -3.60
C LEU A 306 -7.97 6.26 -2.38
N LEU A 307 -8.06 6.88 -1.19
CA LEU A 307 -8.50 6.20 0.03
C LEU A 307 -9.94 5.69 -0.11
N GLY A 308 -10.84 6.52 -0.65
CA GLY A 308 -12.22 6.16 -0.92
C GLY A 308 -12.35 5.02 -1.93
N ALA A 309 -11.53 5.02 -2.98
CA ALA A 309 -11.48 3.93 -3.96
C ALA A 309 -11.04 2.61 -3.31
N PHE A 310 -9.96 2.62 -2.50
CA PHE A 310 -9.54 1.43 -1.76
C PHE A 310 -10.58 0.96 -0.75
N ALA A 311 -11.24 1.88 -0.04
CA ALA A 311 -12.33 1.53 0.87
C ALA A 311 -13.49 0.87 0.11
N GLY A 312 -13.90 1.42 -1.02
CA GLY A 312 -14.93 0.84 -1.89
C GLY A 312 -14.58 -0.58 -2.34
N LEU A 313 -13.33 -0.79 -2.81
CA LEU A 313 -12.84 -2.10 -3.20
C LEU A 313 -12.77 -3.11 -2.05
N ALA A 314 -12.53 -2.64 -0.83
CA ALA A 314 -12.43 -3.50 0.35
C ALA A 314 -13.78 -3.96 0.87
N VAL A 315 -14.79 -3.08 0.83
CA VAL A 315 -16.11 -3.29 1.46
C VAL A 315 -17.10 -3.95 0.51
N THR A 316 -17.05 -3.61 -0.79
CA THR A 316 -17.98 -4.16 -1.77
C THR A 316 -17.42 -5.44 -2.39
N PRO A 317 -18.16 -6.56 -2.39
CA PRO A 317 -17.75 -7.77 -3.08
C PRO A 317 -17.47 -7.48 -4.56
N SER A 318 -16.38 -8.03 -5.07
CA SER A 318 -16.06 -7.92 -6.50
C SER A 318 -16.52 -9.17 -7.20
N PRO A 319 -17.34 -9.08 -8.25
CA PRO A 319 -17.60 -10.20 -9.15
C PRO A 319 -16.32 -10.60 -9.88
N GLU A 320 -16.35 -11.74 -10.56
CA GLU A 320 -15.26 -12.10 -11.46
C GLU A 320 -15.08 -11.01 -12.53
N PRO A 321 -13.84 -10.66 -12.88
CA PRO A 321 -13.60 -9.63 -13.90
C PRO A 321 -14.13 -10.09 -15.25
N ASP A 322 -14.90 -9.25 -15.89
CA ASP A 322 -15.26 -9.43 -17.31
C ASP A 322 -14.00 -9.24 -18.17
N VAL A 323 -13.87 -10.04 -19.24
CA VAL A 323 -12.76 -9.96 -20.16
C VAL A 323 -13.27 -9.64 -21.56
N LEU A 324 -12.90 -8.48 -22.06
CA LEU A 324 -13.20 -8.04 -23.41
C LEU A 324 -11.98 -8.31 -24.33
N GLY A 325 -12.14 -9.24 -25.24
CA GLY A 325 -11.07 -9.61 -26.18
C GLY A 325 -11.43 -10.85 -26.97
N THR A 326 -10.77 -10.99 -28.12
CA THR A 326 -10.88 -12.16 -28.99
C THR A 326 -9.47 -12.55 -29.46
N PRO A 327 -9.24 -13.79 -29.90
CA PRO A 327 -7.95 -14.18 -30.44
C PRO A 327 -7.54 -13.40 -31.72
N SER A 328 -8.50 -12.85 -32.46
CA SER A 328 -8.24 -12.00 -33.61
C SER A 328 -7.93 -10.55 -33.28
N GLY A 329 -8.17 -10.13 -32.04
CA GLY A 329 -8.10 -8.73 -31.60
C GLY A 329 -9.32 -7.89 -32.01
N GLU A 330 -10.23 -8.43 -32.83
CA GLU A 330 -11.44 -7.73 -33.28
C GLU A 330 -12.61 -8.10 -32.36
N VAL A 331 -13.17 -7.12 -31.66
CA VAL A 331 -14.29 -7.31 -30.73
C VAL A 331 -15.58 -6.82 -31.39
N PRO A 332 -16.62 -7.66 -31.48
CA PRO A 332 -17.92 -7.25 -31.99
C PRO A 332 -18.54 -6.12 -31.16
N GLU A 333 -19.26 -5.20 -31.81
CA GLU A 333 -19.86 -4.05 -31.16
C GLU A 333 -20.87 -4.47 -30.05
N GLU A 334 -21.66 -5.50 -30.31
CA GLU A 334 -22.60 -6.05 -29.32
C GLU A 334 -21.90 -6.56 -28.06
N ALA A 335 -20.77 -7.27 -28.21
CA ALA A 335 -19.98 -7.76 -27.09
C ALA A 335 -19.37 -6.61 -26.27
N ARG A 336 -18.93 -5.56 -26.97
CA ARG A 336 -18.40 -4.34 -26.36
C ARG A 336 -19.48 -3.60 -25.61
N ALA A 337 -20.67 -3.36 -26.22
CA ALA A 337 -21.80 -2.70 -25.56
C ALA A 337 -22.27 -3.48 -24.33
N ALA A 338 -22.41 -4.80 -24.43
CA ALA A 338 -22.77 -5.65 -23.29
C ALA A 338 -21.74 -5.61 -22.14
N ALA A 339 -20.45 -5.52 -22.44
CA ALA A 339 -19.41 -5.40 -21.42
C ALA A 339 -19.46 -4.02 -20.72
N VAL A 340 -19.73 -2.96 -21.49
CA VAL A 340 -19.92 -1.60 -20.94
C VAL A 340 -21.14 -1.54 -20.04
N ASP A 341 -22.28 -2.12 -20.46
CA ASP A 341 -23.50 -2.14 -19.64
C ASP A 341 -23.27 -2.86 -18.30
N ARG A 342 -22.57 -4.00 -18.31
CA ARG A 342 -22.19 -4.70 -17.08
C ARG A 342 -21.25 -3.87 -16.20
N LEU A 343 -20.26 -3.19 -16.81
CA LEU A 343 -19.34 -2.30 -16.07
C LEU A 343 -20.10 -1.14 -15.41
N LEU A 344 -21.09 -0.57 -16.11
CA LEU A 344 -21.89 0.55 -15.62
C LEU A 344 -23.04 0.11 -14.68
N GLY A 345 -23.29 -1.21 -14.58
CA GLY A 345 -24.39 -1.76 -13.77
C GLY A 345 -25.78 -1.48 -14.35
N ARG A 346 -25.87 -1.49 -15.67
CA ARG A 346 -27.12 -1.29 -16.42
C ARG A 346 -27.66 -2.61 -16.92
#